data_9219745b30cbc3ea24c5ad570b86d9cd
#
_entry.id   9219745b30cbc3ea24c5ad570b86d9cd
#
_cell.length_a   1.000
_cell.length_b   1.000
_cell.length_c   1.000
_cell.angle_alpha   90.00
_cell.angle_beta   90.00
_cell.angle_gamma   90.00
#
_symmetry.space_group_name_H-M   'P 1'
#
loop_
_entity.id
_entity.type
_entity.pdbx_description
1 polymer ?
#
loop_
_entity_poly.entity_id
_entity_poly.type
_entity_poly.pdbx_seq_one_letter_code
_entity_poly.pdbx_strand_id
1 'polypeptide(L)'
;SYESAGESYHNIVAMVPGRDPSLEPILLGAHYDTCDSFPGADDNAAAVAIILDVAAEMAHVSRDRSVVFALFDAEEPPNFLSQSMGSIRFYQDQRLTGFHCALILDLVGHDLPVPGLEDLLFVMGMETDYGLGEVIKDCPAGPSIRVLPTLSRYVGDMSDHHVFRVNHVPYLFLSCGTWEHYHQPTDTPEKLNYGKIEAISRYLLAIASAISMKQLSGPFEGYDSTDIELDYIHSVIYPVMAQMGRPIRVNDRRDIDWFADMMMGYLGG
;
A
#
# COMPACT_ATOMS: atom_id res chain seq x y z
N SER A 1 -9.66 19.90 -8.12
CA SER A 1 -8.56 20.76 -8.60
C SER A 1 -8.17 21.74 -7.51
N TYR A 2 -6.90 22.10 -7.44
CA TYR A 2 -6.35 23.06 -6.50
C TYR A 2 -5.16 23.80 -7.13
N GLU A 3 -4.89 25.00 -6.62
CA GLU A 3 -3.74 25.80 -7.03
C GLU A 3 -2.68 25.76 -5.93
N SER A 4 -1.42 25.58 -6.31
CA SER A 4 -0.28 25.66 -5.41
C SER A 4 0.95 26.17 -6.14
N ALA A 5 1.68 27.12 -5.55
CA ALA A 5 2.88 27.74 -6.12
C ALA A 5 2.73 28.30 -7.55
N GLY A 6 1.50 28.61 -7.99
CA GLY A 6 1.20 29.13 -9.34
C GLY A 6 0.93 28.04 -10.38
N GLU A 7 0.89 26.79 -9.98
CA GLU A 7 0.56 25.64 -10.81
C GLU A 7 -0.80 25.07 -10.41
N SER A 8 -1.51 24.46 -11.38
CA SER A 8 -2.81 23.81 -11.20
C SER A 8 -2.64 22.29 -11.13
N TYR A 9 -3.19 21.67 -10.09
CA TYR A 9 -3.16 20.23 -9.86
C TYR A 9 -4.58 19.66 -9.74
N HIS A 10 -4.73 18.36 -10.03
CA HIS A 10 -6.04 17.74 -10.14
C HIS A 10 -6.08 16.35 -9.53
N ASN A 11 -6.55 16.18 -8.31
CA ASN A 11 -6.92 14.84 -7.85
C ASN A 11 -8.17 14.34 -8.57
N ILE A 12 -8.17 13.07 -8.97
CA ILE A 12 -9.32 12.39 -9.57
C ILE A 12 -9.97 11.54 -8.49
N VAL A 13 -11.23 11.82 -8.17
CA VAL A 13 -11.92 11.16 -7.06
C VAL A 13 -13.25 10.61 -7.54
N ALA A 14 -13.50 9.35 -7.23
CA ALA A 14 -14.77 8.69 -7.43
C ALA A 14 -15.25 8.04 -6.12
N MET A 15 -16.55 7.83 -5.98
CA MET A 15 -17.12 7.16 -4.81
C MET A 15 -18.19 6.17 -5.24
N VAL A 16 -18.07 4.95 -4.74
CA VAL A 16 -19.16 3.97 -4.78
C VAL A 16 -19.88 4.03 -3.44
N PRO A 17 -21.17 4.45 -3.43
CA PRO A 17 -21.90 4.64 -2.19
C PRO A 17 -22.20 3.31 -1.49
N GLY A 18 -22.08 3.32 -0.17
CA GLY A 18 -22.58 2.26 0.70
C GLY A 18 -24.07 2.46 1.02
N ARG A 19 -24.65 1.47 1.70
CA ARG A 19 -26.05 1.52 2.15
C ARG A 19 -26.24 2.41 3.36
N ASP A 20 -25.22 2.56 4.18
CA ASP A 20 -25.23 3.37 5.40
C ASP A 20 -24.28 4.58 5.29
N PRO A 21 -24.81 5.76 4.96
CA PRO A 21 -24.00 6.96 4.82
C PRO A 21 -23.47 7.52 6.16
N SER A 22 -23.88 6.96 7.29
CA SER A 22 -23.36 7.35 8.62
C SER A 22 -22.01 6.70 8.94
N LEU A 23 -21.66 5.63 8.21
CA LEU A 23 -20.38 4.96 8.37
C LEU A 23 -19.28 5.68 7.60
N GLU A 24 -18.13 5.89 8.26
CA GLU A 24 -16.95 6.42 7.60
C GLU A 24 -16.53 5.53 6.43
N PRO A 25 -16.21 6.10 5.25
CA PRO A 25 -15.82 5.32 4.09
C PRO A 25 -14.42 4.72 4.24
N ILE A 26 -14.13 3.68 3.46
CA ILE A 26 -12.74 3.30 3.17
C ILE A 26 -12.25 4.06 1.94
N LEU A 27 -10.92 4.28 1.89
CA LEU A 27 -10.27 4.92 0.74
C LEU A 27 -9.28 3.95 0.10
N LEU A 28 -9.29 3.87 -1.23
CA LEU A 28 -8.24 3.25 -2.04
C LEU A 28 -7.56 4.34 -2.85
N GLY A 29 -6.24 4.48 -2.75
CA GLY A 29 -5.52 5.59 -3.36
C GLY A 29 -4.16 5.20 -3.93
N ALA A 30 -3.75 5.92 -4.99
CA ALA A 30 -2.43 5.92 -5.59
C ALA A 30 -2.20 7.27 -6.27
N HIS A 31 -0.95 7.70 -6.44
CA HIS A 31 -0.68 8.85 -7.28
C HIS A 31 -0.70 8.45 -8.77
N TYR A 32 -0.90 9.42 -9.65
CA TYR A 32 -0.94 9.20 -11.09
C TYR A 32 0.04 10.08 -11.87
N ASP A 33 0.67 11.05 -11.21
CA ASP A 33 1.78 11.79 -11.76
C ASP A 33 3.05 10.91 -11.81
N THR A 34 4.05 11.32 -12.55
CA THR A 34 5.29 10.60 -12.74
C THR A 34 6.48 11.51 -12.52
N CYS A 35 7.59 10.96 -12.04
CA CYS A 35 8.84 11.68 -11.86
C CYS A 35 9.32 12.27 -13.20
N ASP A 36 9.57 13.56 -13.25
CA ASP A 36 9.97 14.30 -14.44
C ASP A 36 9.03 14.02 -15.65
N SER A 37 9.59 13.46 -16.73
CA SER A 37 8.85 13.01 -17.92
C SER A 37 9.06 11.53 -18.21
N PHE A 38 9.34 10.74 -17.18
CA PHE A 38 9.55 9.30 -17.30
C PHE A 38 8.22 8.56 -17.53
N PRO A 39 8.25 7.34 -18.08
CA PRO A 39 7.03 6.59 -18.38
C PRO A 39 6.18 6.25 -17.16
N GLY A 40 6.80 5.98 -16.00
CA GLY A 40 6.10 5.72 -14.75
C GLY A 40 5.19 4.50 -14.81
N ALA A 41 5.64 3.40 -15.41
CA ALA A 41 4.81 2.23 -15.57
C ALA A 41 4.57 1.50 -14.23
N ASP A 42 5.61 1.34 -13.43
CA ASP A 42 5.53 0.84 -12.06
C ASP A 42 5.22 1.97 -11.08
N ASP A 43 5.79 3.14 -11.33
CA ASP A 43 5.71 4.35 -10.53
C ASP A 43 4.88 5.46 -11.22
N ASN A 44 3.51 5.45 -11.19
CA ASN A 44 2.68 4.53 -10.41
C ASN A 44 1.46 4.03 -11.23
N ALA A 45 1.62 3.88 -12.58
CA ALA A 45 0.50 3.48 -13.45
C ALA A 45 -0.02 2.06 -13.13
N ALA A 46 0.83 1.15 -12.62
CA ALA A 46 0.42 -0.18 -12.20
C ALA A 46 -0.59 -0.11 -11.03
N ALA A 47 -0.33 0.72 -10.02
CA ALA A 47 -1.24 0.93 -8.91
C ALA A 47 -2.55 1.59 -9.34
N VAL A 48 -2.48 2.58 -10.24
CA VAL A 48 -3.67 3.21 -10.83
C VAL A 48 -4.53 2.15 -11.53
N ALA A 49 -3.93 1.26 -12.33
CA ALA A 49 -4.66 0.20 -13.02
C ALA A 49 -5.35 -0.77 -12.05
N ILE A 50 -4.66 -1.16 -10.97
CA ILE A 50 -5.24 -2.00 -9.91
C ILE A 50 -6.44 -1.30 -9.24
N ILE A 51 -6.31 -0.02 -8.90
CA ILE A 51 -7.41 0.74 -8.28
C ILE A 51 -8.62 0.84 -9.20
N LEU A 52 -8.42 1.04 -10.50
CA LEU A 52 -9.51 1.09 -11.48
C LEU A 52 -10.21 -0.26 -11.64
N ASP A 53 -9.46 -1.36 -11.65
CA ASP A 53 -10.00 -2.71 -11.71
C ASP A 53 -10.84 -3.03 -10.47
N VAL A 54 -10.30 -2.76 -9.27
CA VAL A 54 -11.02 -2.93 -8.00
C VAL A 54 -12.26 -2.03 -7.94
N ALA A 55 -12.20 -0.81 -8.47
CA ALA A 55 -13.35 0.10 -8.51
C ALA A 55 -14.48 -0.47 -9.39
N ALA A 56 -14.14 -1.04 -10.54
CA ALA A 56 -15.10 -1.68 -11.43
C ALA A 56 -15.79 -2.86 -10.74
N GLU A 57 -15.04 -3.75 -10.09
CA GLU A 57 -15.60 -4.88 -9.34
C GLU A 57 -16.46 -4.42 -8.16
N MET A 58 -15.99 -3.45 -7.38
CA MET A 58 -16.71 -2.92 -6.23
C MET A 58 -17.99 -2.18 -6.60
N ALA A 59 -18.11 -1.64 -7.80
CA ALA A 59 -19.33 -0.99 -8.26
C ALA A 59 -20.54 -1.95 -8.29
N HIS A 60 -20.30 -3.24 -8.41
CA HIS A 60 -21.34 -4.27 -8.52
C HIS A 60 -21.63 -5.01 -7.20
N VAL A 61 -20.89 -4.74 -6.13
CA VAL A 61 -21.02 -5.41 -4.84
C VAL A 61 -21.70 -4.48 -3.83
N SER A 62 -22.84 -4.92 -3.27
CA SER A 62 -23.52 -4.17 -2.20
C SER A 62 -22.73 -4.25 -0.87
N ARG A 63 -22.53 -3.12 -0.21
CA ARG A 63 -21.83 -3.00 1.07
C ARG A 63 -22.45 -1.91 1.94
N ASP A 64 -22.11 -1.89 3.23
CA ASP A 64 -22.64 -0.87 4.14
C ASP A 64 -21.82 0.43 4.04
N ARG A 65 -20.50 0.35 4.06
CA ARG A 65 -19.61 1.52 3.92
C ARG A 65 -19.45 1.94 2.46
N SER A 66 -19.39 3.24 2.25
CA SER A 66 -18.93 3.80 0.97
C SER A 66 -17.45 3.50 0.73
N VAL A 67 -17.06 3.47 -0.53
CA VAL A 67 -15.65 3.34 -0.94
C VAL A 67 -15.28 4.55 -1.78
N VAL A 68 -14.23 5.26 -1.37
CA VAL A 68 -13.64 6.38 -2.10
C VAL A 68 -12.42 5.85 -2.85
N PHE A 69 -12.36 6.14 -4.14
CA PHE A 69 -11.20 5.89 -5.00
C PHE A 69 -10.58 7.24 -5.31
N ALA A 70 -9.30 7.40 -5.00
CA ALA A 70 -8.59 8.66 -5.19
C ALA A 70 -7.28 8.42 -5.95
N LEU A 71 -7.16 9.10 -7.11
CA LEU A 71 -5.90 9.17 -7.84
C LEU A 71 -5.31 10.56 -7.55
N PHE A 72 -4.16 10.58 -6.90
CA PHE A 72 -3.53 11.80 -6.42
C PHE A 72 -2.58 12.38 -7.45
N ASP A 73 -2.52 13.71 -7.52
CA ASP A 73 -1.58 14.48 -8.32
C ASP A 73 -0.43 14.98 -7.43
N ALA A 74 0.69 15.34 -8.04
CA ALA A 74 1.79 16.00 -7.36
C ALA A 74 2.37 15.23 -6.14
N GLU A 75 2.44 13.91 -6.24
CA GLU A 75 3.16 13.09 -5.26
C GLU A 75 4.67 13.22 -5.45
N GLU A 76 5.10 13.26 -6.69
CA GLU A 76 6.49 13.26 -7.09
C GLU A 76 7.26 14.56 -6.76
N PRO A 77 8.61 14.51 -6.67
CA PRO A 77 9.39 15.73 -6.53
C PRO A 77 9.09 16.76 -7.65
N PRO A 78 9.02 18.05 -7.34
CA PRO A 78 9.43 18.69 -6.07
C PRO A 78 8.33 18.79 -5.02
N ASN A 79 7.16 18.17 -5.24
CA ASN A 79 5.98 18.37 -4.40
C ASN A 79 5.88 17.36 -3.24
N PHE A 80 6.69 16.30 -3.26
CA PHE A 80 6.70 15.25 -2.26
C PHE A 80 6.72 15.79 -0.82
N LEU A 81 5.80 15.31 0.01
CA LEU A 81 5.56 15.73 1.40
C LEU A 81 5.34 17.24 1.60
N SER A 82 5.13 18.00 0.53
CA SER A 82 4.83 19.41 0.61
C SER A 82 3.31 19.66 0.74
N GLN A 83 2.93 20.92 1.01
CA GLN A 83 1.52 21.34 0.99
C GLN A 83 0.89 21.27 -0.41
N SER A 84 1.68 21.04 -1.46
CA SER A 84 1.20 20.86 -2.84
C SER A 84 0.88 19.41 -3.16
N MET A 85 1.36 18.44 -2.37
CA MET A 85 1.13 17.01 -2.59
C MET A 85 -0.38 16.69 -2.58
N GLY A 86 -0.83 15.96 -3.60
CA GLY A 86 -2.24 15.74 -3.86
C GLY A 86 -3.00 15.05 -2.74
N SER A 87 -2.42 14.04 -2.11
CA SER A 87 -3.04 13.36 -0.97
C SER A 87 -3.19 14.28 0.25
N ILE A 88 -2.20 15.16 0.50
CA ILE A 88 -2.26 16.13 1.58
C ILE A 88 -3.38 17.14 1.31
N ARG A 89 -3.45 17.67 0.09
CA ARG A 89 -4.54 18.59 -0.33
C ARG A 89 -5.90 17.92 -0.28
N PHE A 90 -6.00 16.70 -0.78
CA PHE A 90 -7.24 15.93 -0.73
C PHE A 90 -7.72 15.78 0.71
N TYR A 91 -6.86 15.37 1.63
CA TYR A 91 -7.23 15.17 3.03
C TYR A 91 -7.68 16.46 3.71
N GLN A 92 -7.04 17.60 3.40
CA GLN A 92 -7.41 18.91 3.94
C GLN A 92 -8.73 19.44 3.37
N ASP A 93 -8.98 19.23 2.07
CA ASP A 93 -10.09 19.82 1.34
C ASP A 93 -11.35 18.94 1.30
N GLN A 94 -11.21 17.65 1.61
CA GLN A 94 -12.34 16.72 1.62
C GLN A 94 -13.36 17.10 2.70
N ARG A 95 -14.64 16.85 2.41
CA ARG A 95 -15.77 17.22 3.30
C ARG A 95 -16.33 16.05 4.09
N LEU A 96 -15.62 14.92 4.12
CA LEU A 96 -16.00 13.75 4.88
C LEU A 96 -15.63 13.94 6.36
N THR A 97 -16.34 13.27 7.24
CA THR A 97 -16.07 13.33 8.70
C THR A 97 -14.80 12.60 9.09
N GLY A 98 -14.32 11.68 8.23
CA GLY A 98 -13.13 10.88 8.42
C GLY A 98 -13.08 9.73 7.42
N PHE A 99 -12.09 8.88 7.59
CA PHE A 99 -11.94 7.60 6.88
C PHE A 99 -11.82 6.47 7.87
N HIS A 100 -12.54 5.40 7.61
CA HIS A 100 -12.44 4.17 8.41
C HIS A 100 -11.07 3.51 8.26
N CYS A 101 -10.55 3.48 7.03
CA CYS A 101 -9.22 2.99 6.68
C CYS A 101 -8.81 3.52 5.31
N ALA A 102 -7.51 3.74 5.11
CA ALA A 102 -6.94 4.05 3.81
C ALA A 102 -6.07 2.87 3.31
N LEU A 103 -6.23 2.50 2.04
CA LEU A 103 -5.43 1.49 1.34
C LEU A 103 -4.67 2.21 0.24
N ILE A 104 -3.37 2.35 0.39
CA ILE A 104 -2.49 3.09 -0.52
C ILE A 104 -1.57 2.13 -1.24
N LEU A 105 -1.42 2.32 -2.54
CA LEU A 105 -0.56 1.50 -3.39
C LEU A 105 0.51 2.35 -4.06
N ASP A 106 1.73 1.82 -4.08
CA ASP A 106 2.85 2.43 -4.78
C ASP A 106 3.89 1.37 -5.13
N LEU A 107 4.47 1.41 -6.37
CA LEU A 107 5.47 0.46 -6.84
C LEU A 107 5.01 -1.00 -6.70
N VAL A 108 3.91 -1.38 -7.34
CA VAL A 108 3.26 -2.70 -7.15
C VAL A 108 3.27 -3.58 -8.41
N GLY A 109 3.96 -3.17 -9.46
CA GLY A 109 3.93 -3.87 -10.76
C GLY A 109 5.14 -4.74 -11.07
N HIS A 110 6.27 -4.55 -10.39
CA HIS A 110 7.52 -5.24 -10.69
C HIS A 110 7.77 -6.50 -9.82
N ASP A 111 8.68 -7.33 -10.28
CA ASP A 111 9.23 -8.43 -9.47
C ASP A 111 10.28 -7.90 -8.50
N LEU A 112 10.18 -8.29 -7.22
CA LEU A 112 11.19 -7.92 -6.24
C LEU A 112 12.56 -8.45 -6.69
N PRO A 113 13.64 -7.62 -6.75
CA PRO A 113 14.94 -8.04 -7.24
C PRO A 113 15.71 -8.93 -6.24
N VAL A 114 15.00 -9.85 -5.59
CA VAL A 114 15.57 -10.82 -4.64
C VAL A 114 15.22 -12.23 -5.12
N PRO A 115 16.22 -13.06 -5.51
CA PRO A 115 15.98 -14.41 -6.01
C PRO A 115 15.12 -15.24 -5.06
N GLY A 116 14.06 -15.83 -5.59
CA GLY A 116 13.10 -16.65 -4.85
C GLY A 116 12.05 -15.86 -4.07
N LEU A 117 12.09 -14.52 -4.10
CA LEU A 117 11.11 -13.61 -3.49
C LEU A 117 10.51 -12.62 -4.52
N GLU A 118 10.59 -12.94 -5.81
CA GLU A 118 10.14 -12.06 -6.90
C GLU A 118 8.66 -11.69 -6.77
N ASP A 119 7.84 -12.60 -6.26
CA ASP A 119 6.40 -12.44 -6.07
C ASP A 119 6.00 -11.79 -4.73
N LEU A 120 6.98 -11.27 -3.95
CA LEU A 120 6.71 -10.66 -2.65
C LEU A 120 5.98 -9.32 -2.81
N LEU A 121 5.00 -9.08 -1.92
CA LEU A 121 4.29 -7.83 -1.70
C LEU A 121 4.42 -7.47 -0.23
N PHE A 122 5.00 -6.33 0.08
CA PHE A 122 5.00 -5.78 1.43
C PHE A 122 3.65 -5.13 1.73
N VAL A 123 3.17 -5.31 2.96
CA VAL A 123 1.96 -4.65 3.47
C VAL A 123 2.31 -3.98 4.79
N MET A 124 2.47 -2.66 4.77
CA MET A 124 2.82 -1.83 5.92
C MET A 124 1.57 -1.20 6.53
N GLY A 125 1.66 -0.80 7.79
CA GLY A 125 0.59 -0.04 8.46
C GLY A 125 -0.36 -0.88 9.32
N MET A 126 -0.23 -2.21 9.37
CA MET A 126 -1.09 -3.05 10.19
C MET A 126 -1.05 -2.69 11.68
N GLU A 127 0.06 -2.07 12.13
CA GLU A 127 0.24 -1.59 13.50
C GLU A 127 -0.67 -0.42 13.88
N THR A 128 -1.39 0.14 12.92
CA THR A 128 -2.30 1.26 13.16
C THR A 128 -3.68 0.86 13.68
N ASP A 129 -4.04 -0.42 13.58
CA ASP A 129 -5.24 -0.96 14.21
C ASP A 129 -5.14 -2.49 14.34
N TYR A 130 -5.55 -3.01 15.48
CA TYR A 130 -5.52 -4.45 15.75
C TYR A 130 -6.28 -5.28 14.72
N GLY A 131 -7.41 -4.75 14.24
CA GLY A 131 -8.25 -5.40 13.24
C GLY A 131 -7.59 -5.56 11.88
N LEU A 132 -6.59 -4.72 11.52
CA LEU A 132 -5.88 -4.83 10.25
C LEU A 132 -4.99 -6.07 10.19
N GLY A 133 -4.28 -6.38 11.28
CA GLY A 133 -3.50 -7.61 11.37
C GLY A 133 -4.37 -8.87 11.24
N GLU A 134 -5.57 -8.85 11.86
CA GLU A 134 -6.54 -9.95 11.71
C GLU A 134 -7.04 -10.07 10.27
N VAL A 135 -7.35 -8.96 9.60
CA VAL A 135 -7.79 -8.97 8.18
C VAL A 135 -6.72 -9.55 7.28
N ILE A 136 -5.45 -9.15 7.44
CA ILE A 136 -4.34 -9.70 6.64
C ILE A 136 -4.24 -11.21 6.84
N LYS A 137 -4.38 -11.69 8.06
CA LYS A 137 -4.33 -13.12 8.40
C LYS A 137 -5.51 -13.90 7.84
N ASP A 138 -6.71 -13.32 7.87
CA ASP A 138 -7.96 -13.96 7.43
C ASP A 138 -8.15 -13.89 5.91
N CYS A 139 -7.42 -13.02 5.20
CA CYS A 139 -7.45 -12.87 3.75
C CYS A 139 -6.14 -13.36 3.12
N PRO A 140 -5.93 -14.67 2.99
CA PRO A 140 -4.70 -15.19 2.41
C PRO A 140 -4.55 -14.73 0.96
N ALA A 141 -3.34 -14.36 0.59
CA ALA A 141 -2.99 -14.08 -0.79
C ALA A 141 -3.12 -15.35 -1.65
N GLY A 142 -3.47 -15.17 -2.92
CA GLY A 142 -3.50 -16.26 -3.89
C GLY A 142 -2.09 -16.79 -4.19
N PRO A 143 -1.97 -17.87 -4.96
CA PRO A 143 -0.69 -18.56 -5.17
C PRO A 143 0.35 -17.76 -5.99
N SER A 144 -0.07 -16.66 -6.61
CA SER A 144 0.80 -15.85 -7.50
C SER A 144 1.51 -14.72 -6.79
N ILE A 145 1.21 -14.45 -5.51
CA ILE A 145 1.90 -13.48 -4.67
C ILE A 145 2.07 -14.01 -3.26
N ARG A 146 3.17 -13.63 -2.63
CA ARG A 146 3.39 -13.80 -1.20
C ARG A 146 3.30 -12.44 -0.52
N VAL A 147 2.55 -12.36 0.55
CA VAL A 147 2.40 -11.14 1.34
C VAL A 147 3.34 -11.19 2.54
N LEU A 148 4.00 -10.09 2.83
CA LEU A 148 4.82 -9.90 4.02
C LEU A 148 4.34 -8.65 4.76
N PRO A 149 3.51 -8.80 5.81
CA PRO A 149 3.20 -7.70 6.69
C PRO A 149 4.46 -7.22 7.41
N THR A 150 4.65 -5.91 7.44
CA THR A 150 5.78 -5.27 8.10
C THR A 150 5.38 -3.93 8.68
N LEU A 151 6.23 -3.32 9.51
CA LEU A 151 5.89 -2.05 10.14
C LEU A 151 6.29 -0.86 9.26
N SER A 152 5.43 0.14 9.20
CA SER A 152 5.71 1.39 8.46
C SER A 152 6.97 2.09 8.92
N ARG A 153 7.37 1.92 10.19
CA ARG A 153 8.59 2.54 10.73
C ARG A 153 9.88 2.12 10.01
N TYR A 154 9.89 0.95 9.34
CA TYR A 154 11.07 0.50 8.58
C TYR A 154 11.18 1.19 7.23
N VAL A 155 10.07 1.64 6.66
CA VAL A 155 9.99 2.28 5.35
C VAL A 155 9.89 3.81 5.50
N GLY A 156 9.14 4.28 6.50
CA GLY A 156 8.86 5.70 6.71
C GLY A 156 7.77 6.23 5.78
N ASP A 157 7.77 7.53 5.60
CA ASP A 157 6.76 8.24 4.81
C ASP A 157 7.19 8.33 3.34
N MET A 158 7.06 7.25 2.61
CA MET A 158 7.58 7.11 1.24
C MET A 158 6.52 7.30 0.15
N SER A 159 5.25 7.61 0.50
CA SER A 159 4.16 7.82 -0.45
C SER A 159 2.93 8.47 0.23
N ASP A 160 1.80 8.50 -0.46
CA ASP A 160 0.52 9.09 -0.07
C ASP A 160 -0.05 8.61 1.28
N HIS A 161 0.41 7.47 1.81
CA HIS A 161 0.00 6.98 3.14
C HIS A 161 0.41 7.92 4.28
N HIS A 162 1.43 8.78 4.06
CA HIS A 162 1.90 9.77 5.04
C HIS A 162 0.76 10.57 5.66
N VAL A 163 -0.14 11.13 4.83
CA VAL A 163 -1.22 12.01 5.34
C VAL A 163 -2.19 11.26 6.26
N PHE A 164 -2.46 9.99 6.01
CA PHE A 164 -3.32 9.16 6.84
C PHE A 164 -2.62 8.81 8.15
N ARG A 165 -1.33 8.46 8.10
CA ARG A 165 -0.51 8.20 9.29
C ARG A 165 -0.48 9.39 10.24
N VAL A 166 -0.15 10.60 9.76
CA VAL A 166 -0.02 11.79 10.62
C VAL A 166 -1.36 12.27 11.17
N ASN A 167 -2.48 11.86 10.57
CA ASN A 167 -3.83 12.17 11.03
C ASN A 167 -4.48 11.00 11.79
N HIS A 168 -3.72 9.98 12.17
CA HIS A 168 -4.19 8.81 12.94
C HIS A 168 -5.37 8.09 12.29
N VAL A 169 -5.42 8.04 10.97
CA VAL A 169 -6.35 7.18 10.22
C VAL A 169 -5.70 5.83 10.03
N PRO A 170 -6.35 4.71 10.41
CA PRO A 170 -5.85 3.38 10.11
C PRO A 170 -5.58 3.22 8.62
N TYR A 171 -4.45 2.61 8.26
CA TYR A 171 -4.09 2.43 6.85
C TYR A 171 -3.29 1.16 6.60
N LEU A 172 -3.32 0.72 5.35
CA LEU A 172 -2.35 -0.22 4.80
C LEU A 172 -1.67 0.42 3.59
N PHE A 173 -0.36 0.30 3.53
CA PHE A 173 0.45 0.70 2.40
C PHE A 173 1.03 -0.55 1.75
N LEU A 174 0.72 -0.76 0.46
CA LEU A 174 1.11 -1.92 -0.32
C LEU A 174 2.20 -1.51 -1.31
N SER A 175 3.34 -2.19 -1.30
CA SER A 175 4.46 -1.90 -2.19
C SER A 175 5.34 -3.14 -2.42
N CYS A 176 6.02 -3.18 -3.55
CA CYS A 176 7.12 -4.11 -3.81
C CYS A 176 8.49 -3.51 -3.45
N GLY A 177 8.52 -2.24 -3.00
CA GLY A 177 9.75 -1.50 -2.74
C GLY A 177 10.35 -0.90 -4.01
N THR A 178 11.53 -0.32 -3.91
CA THR A 178 12.23 0.26 -5.05
C THR A 178 13.01 -0.80 -5.84
N TRP A 179 13.33 -0.47 -7.08
CA TRP A 179 14.09 -1.33 -8.00
C TRP A 179 14.95 -0.49 -8.96
N GLU A 180 15.75 -1.13 -9.82
CA GLU A 180 16.70 -0.45 -10.71
C GLU A 180 16.08 0.51 -11.73
N HIS A 181 14.77 0.41 -11.98
CA HIS A 181 14.06 1.29 -12.92
C HIS A 181 13.29 2.42 -12.23
N TYR A 182 13.26 2.46 -10.89
CA TYR A 182 12.63 3.53 -10.12
C TYR A 182 13.21 4.91 -10.49
N HIS A 183 12.36 5.86 -10.83
CA HIS A 183 12.73 7.20 -11.32
C HIS A 183 13.70 7.15 -12.52
N GLN A 184 13.50 6.20 -13.43
CA GLN A 184 14.32 6.04 -14.61
C GLN A 184 13.49 6.04 -15.91
N PRO A 185 14.04 6.47 -17.06
CA PRO A 185 13.36 6.38 -18.35
C PRO A 185 13.08 4.93 -18.79
N THR A 186 13.60 3.97 -18.07
CA THR A 186 13.42 2.53 -18.31
C THR A 186 12.29 1.90 -17.48
N ASP A 187 11.55 2.67 -16.69
CA ASP A 187 10.32 2.24 -16.04
C ASP A 187 9.18 2.19 -17.06
N THR A 188 9.13 1.09 -17.81
CA THR A 188 8.23 0.90 -18.95
C THR A 188 7.31 -0.31 -18.76
N PRO A 189 6.15 -0.36 -19.46
CA PRO A 189 5.17 -1.44 -19.30
C PRO A 189 5.73 -2.84 -19.55
N GLU A 190 6.75 -2.98 -20.40
CA GLU A 190 7.37 -4.27 -20.72
C GLU A 190 8.16 -4.88 -19.56
N LYS A 191 8.42 -4.09 -18.53
CA LYS A 191 9.14 -4.51 -17.32
C LYS A 191 8.23 -5.04 -16.23
N LEU A 192 6.92 -4.85 -16.35
CA LEU A 192 5.95 -5.20 -15.34
C LEU A 192 5.59 -6.69 -15.38
N ASN A 193 5.31 -7.24 -14.20
CA ASN A 193 4.72 -8.57 -14.05
C ASN A 193 3.18 -8.46 -13.97
N TYR A 194 2.52 -8.58 -15.10
CA TYR A 194 1.06 -8.49 -15.19
C TYR A 194 0.31 -9.57 -14.40
N GLY A 195 0.91 -10.77 -14.25
CA GLY A 195 0.33 -11.81 -13.41
C GLY A 195 0.34 -11.45 -11.93
N LYS A 196 1.40 -10.76 -11.47
CA LYS A 196 1.50 -10.22 -10.12
C LYS A 196 0.51 -9.07 -9.91
N ILE A 197 0.39 -8.15 -10.87
CA ILE A 197 -0.58 -7.03 -10.84
C ILE A 197 -2.01 -7.57 -10.69
N GLU A 198 -2.40 -8.56 -11.49
CA GLU A 198 -3.71 -9.20 -11.40
C GLU A 198 -3.93 -9.87 -10.02
N ALA A 199 -2.91 -10.53 -9.47
CA ALA A 199 -2.99 -11.16 -8.16
C ALA A 199 -3.11 -10.11 -7.03
N ILE A 200 -2.40 -8.98 -7.13
CA ILE A 200 -2.50 -7.86 -6.18
C ILE A 200 -3.89 -7.21 -6.27
N SER A 201 -4.47 -7.03 -7.47
CA SER A 201 -5.83 -6.53 -7.62
C SER A 201 -6.84 -7.41 -6.88
N ARG A 202 -6.78 -8.73 -7.06
CA ARG A 202 -7.64 -9.67 -6.34
C ARG A 202 -7.43 -9.63 -4.83
N TYR A 203 -6.20 -9.53 -4.38
CA TYR A 203 -5.87 -9.41 -2.96
C TYR A 203 -6.41 -8.10 -2.37
N LEU A 204 -6.19 -6.96 -3.06
CA LEU A 204 -6.72 -5.66 -2.65
C LEU A 204 -8.24 -5.67 -2.52
N LEU A 205 -8.95 -6.27 -3.49
CA LEU A 205 -10.41 -6.42 -3.44
C LEU A 205 -10.85 -7.22 -2.20
N ALA A 206 -10.14 -8.30 -1.88
CA ALA A 206 -10.46 -9.14 -0.72
C ALA A 206 -10.24 -8.38 0.60
N ILE A 207 -9.06 -7.76 0.80
CA ILE A 207 -8.78 -7.03 2.05
C ILE A 207 -9.66 -5.78 2.20
N ALA A 208 -9.91 -5.03 1.12
CA ALA A 208 -10.80 -3.87 1.15
C ALA A 208 -12.24 -4.28 1.52
N SER A 209 -12.73 -5.40 0.97
CA SER A 209 -14.04 -5.94 1.34
C SER A 209 -14.09 -6.37 2.81
N ALA A 210 -13.07 -7.04 3.32
CA ALA A 210 -12.99 -7.46 4.71
C ALA A 210 -12.91 -6.25 5.67
N ILE A 211 -12.06 -5.27 5.35
CA ILE A 211 -11.93 -4.02 6.13
C ILE A 211 -13.26 -3.26 6.17
N SER A 212 -14.01 -3.23 5.06
CA SER A 212 -15.30 -2.53 5.03
C SER A 212 -16.33 -3.11 6.01
N MET A 213 -16.18 -4.36 6.41
CA MET A 213 -17.04 -5.07 7.37
C MET A 213 -16.46 -5.15 8.78
N LYS A 214 -15.15 -4.93 8.92
CA LYS A 214 -14.45 -5.00 10.20
C LYS A 214 -14.70 -3.74 11.01
N GLN A 215 -14.87 -3.87 12.32
CA GLN A 215 -14.80 -2.73 13.21
C GLN A 215 -13.34 -2.49 13.57
N LEU A 216 -12.84 -1.31 13.25
CA LEU A 216 -11.53 -0.82 13.65
C LEU A 216 -11.73 0.08 14.86
N SER A 217 -11.00 -0.17 15.94
CA SER A 217 -11.19 0.51 17.24
C SER A 217 -9.88 0.89 17.91
N GLY A 218 -8.79 0.81 17.16
CA GLY A 218 -7.45 1.07 17.66
C GLY A 218 -6.87 -0.11 18.45
N PRO A 219 -5.85 0.16 19.25
CA PRO A 219 -5.19 1.48 19.35
C PRO A 219 -4.45 1.82 18.06
N PHE A 220 -4.40 3.09 17.69
CA PHE A 220 -3.62 3.54 16.51
C PHE A 220 -2.12 3.29 16.69
N GLU A 221 -1.65 3.31 17.91
CA GLU A 221 -0.26 3.02 18.27
C GLU A 221 -0.21 2.15 19.53
N GLY A 222 0.89 1.46 19.71
CA GLY A 222 1.24 0.81 20.97
C GLY A 222 0.77 -0.63 21.14
N TYR A 223 0.17 -1.27 20.13
CA TYR A 223 -0.04 -2.71 20.21
C TYR A 223 1.15 -3.48 19.59
N ASP A 224 1.38 -4.67 20.11
CA ASP A 224 2.48 -5.53 19.66
C ASP A 224 2.03 -6.47 18.54
N SER A 225 2.60 -6.29 17.34
CA SER A 225 2.36 -7.11 16.15
C SER A 225 3.42 -8.19 15.93
N THR A 226 4.34 -8.38 16.88
CA THR A 226 5.51 -9.28 16.73
C THR A 226 5.11 -10.69 16.29
N ASP A 227 4.08 -11.27 16.89
CA ASP A 227 3.64 -12.63 16.58
C ASP A 227 3.17 -12.76 15.12
N ILE A 228 2.46 -11.76 14.61
CA ILE A 228 1.98 -11.73 13.22
C ILE A 228 3.17 -11.67 12.27
N GLU A 229 4.11 -10.77 12.50
CA GLU A 229 5.31 -10.64 11.65
C GLU A 229 6.15 -11.92 11.66
N LEU A 230 6.35 -12.54 12.83
CA LEU A 230 7.08 -13.82 12.95
C LEU A 230 6.40 -14.93 12.15
N ASP A 231 5.08 -15.08 12.26
CA ASP A 231 4.32 -16.09 11.51
C ASP A 231 4.56 -15.97 10.00
N TYR A 232 4.55 -14.73 9.47
CA TYR A 232 4.79 -14.46 8.05
C TYR A 232 6.26 -14.62 7.66
N ILE A 233 7.22 -14.16 8.45
CA ILE A 233 8.65 -14.36 8.19
C ILE A 233 8.97 -15.88 8.16
N HIS A 234 8.43 -16.63 9.09
CA HIS A 234 8.65 -18.09 9.15
C HIS A 234 7.99 -18.82 7.98
N SER A 235 6.80 -18.41 7.55
CA SER A 235 6.08 -19.09 6.47
C SER A 235 6.52 -18.64 5.07
N VAL A 236 6.91 -17.39 4.90
CA VAL A 236 7.23 -16.78 3.60
C VAL A 236 8.74 -16.76 3.35
N ILE A 237 9.52 -16.28 4.30
CA ILE A 237 10.95 -15.98 4.10
C ILE A 237 11.83 -17.21 4.39
N TYR A 238 11.57 -17.93 5.50
CA TYR A 238 12.41 -19.06 5.89
C TYR A 238 12.58 -20.15 4.81
N PRO A 239 11.53 -20.59 4.11
CA PRO A 239 11.67 -21.58 3.07
C PRO A 239 12.62 -21.15 1.95
N VAL A 240 12.56 -19.88 1.55
CA VAL A 240 13.41 -19.32 0.51
C VAL A 240 14.86 -19.22 0.97
N MET A 241 15.09 -18.66 2.17
CA MET A 241 16.44 -18.55 2.74
C MET A 241 17.10 -19.92 2.94
N ALA A 242 16.33 -20.92 3.34
CA ALA A 242 16.81 -22.30 3.48
C ALA A 242 17.22 -22.90 2.11
N GLN A 243 16.41 -22.70 1.06
CA GLN A 243 16.73 -23.15 -0.31
C GLN A 243 17.99 -22.48 -0.85
N MET A 244 18.21 -21.20 -0.50
CA MET A 244 19.43 -20.46 -0.87
C MET A 244 20.67 -20.87 -0.07
N GLY A 245 20.55 -21.79 0.89
CA GLY A 245 21.64 -22.19 1.78
C GLY A 245 22.06 -21.10 2.78
N ARG A 246 21.17 -20.13 3.03
CA ARG A 246 21.39 -18.97 3.94
C ARG A 246 20.33 -18.97 5.05
N PRO A 247 20.24 -19.99 5.90
CA PRO A 247 19.20 -20.02 6.93
C PRO A 247 19.40 -18.83 7.89
N ILE A 248 18.29 -18.11 8.12
CA ILE A 248 18.22 -17.04 9.11
C ILE A 248 17.49 -17.51 10.35
N ARG A 249 17.64 -16.79 11.44
CA ARG A 249 16.87 -17.00 12.67
C ARG A 249 16.28 -15.66 13.09
N VAL A 250 14.95 -15.60 13.18
CA VAL A 250 14.18 -14.44 13.63
C VAL A 250 13.16 -14.95 14.64
N ASN A 251 13.29 -14.59 15.92
CA ASN A 251 12.49 -15.17 17.00
C ASN A 251 11.83 -14.11 17.88
N ASP A 252 12.27 -12.87 17.82
CA ASP A 252 11.73 -11.78 18.63
C ASP A 252 11.74 -10.44 17.86
N ARG A 253 11.24 -9.39 18.49
CA ARG A 253 11.19 -8.05 17.90
C ARG A 253 12.55 -7.54 17.44
N ARG A 254 13.62 -7.79 18.16
CA ARG A 254 14.98 -7.32 17.79
C ARG A 254 15.50 -8.03 16.56
N ASP A 255 15.21 -9.33 16.45
CA ASP A 255 15.57 -10.10 15.27
C ASP A 255 14.79 -9.61 14.04
N ILE A 256 13.49 -9.24 14.18
CA ILE A 256 12.70 -8.65 13.11
C ILE A 256 13.28 -7.29 12.70
N ASP A 257 13.59 -6.42 13.66
CA ASP A 257 14.19 -5.11 13.40
C ASP A 257 15.51 -5.26 12.60
N TRP A 258 16.38 -6.18 13.02
CA TRP A 258 17.60 -6.50 12.28
C TRP A 258 17.33 -7.03 10.87
N PHE A 259 16.36 -7.92 10.72
CA PHE A 259 15.98 -8.46 9.41
C PHE A 259 15.43 -7.40 8.48
N ALA A 260 14.59 -6.51 8.99
CA ALA A 260 14.05 -5.37 8.24
C ALA A 260 15.17 -4.42 7.78
N ASP A 261 16.09 -4.04 8.66
CA ASP A 261 17.25 -3.21 8.31
C ASP A 261 18.11 -3.85 7.21
N MET A 262 18.31 -5.18 7.29
CA MET A 262 19.04 -5.92 6.26
C MET A 262 18.31 -5.88 4.91
N MET A 263 16.98 -6.09 4.90
CA MET A 263 16.17 -6.04 3.68
C MET A 263 16.15 -4.63 3.08
N MET A 264 16.00 -3.60 3.91
CA MET A 264 16.04 -2.19 3.45
C MET A 264 17.39 -1.83 2.82
N GLY A 265 18.51 -2.33 3.36
CA GLY A 265 19.82 -2.17 2.74
C GLY A 265 19.96 -2.86 1.37
N TYR A 266 19.13 -3.87 1.09
CA TYR A 266 19.09 -4.54 -0.21
C TYR A 266 18.20 -3.81 -1.23
N LEU A 267 17.13 -3.17 -0.78
CA LEU A 267 16.08 -2.57 -1.60
C LEU A 267 16.23 -1.06 -1.77
N GLY A 268 17.01 -0.40 -0.92
CA GLY A 268 17.17 1.05 -0.89
C GLY A 268 18.58 1.54 -1.21
N GLY A 269 19.46 0.66 -1.71
CA GLY A 269 20.86 0.97 -2.05
C GLY A 269 21.04 1.67 -3.38
#